data_e3799548a619fb8bafe73f19faea303f
#
_entry.id   e3799548a619fb8bafe73f19faea303f
#
_cell.length_a   1.000
_cell.length_b   1.000
_cell.length_c   1.000
_cell.angle_alpha   90.00
_cell.angle_beta   90.00
_cell.angle_gamma   90.00
#
_symmetry.space_group_name_H-M   'P 1'
#
loop_
_entity.id
_entity.type
_entity.pdbx_description
1 polymer ?
#
loop_
_entity_poly.entity_id
_entity_poly.type
_entity_poly.pdbx_seq_one_letter_code
_entity_poly.pdbx_strand_id
1 'polypeptide(L)'
;MSYVSFQEMKPRVGIDDVAFSLGYKLNRQAGVGRYIELILPDGRGEKLDTIIISHPQEKDRQRYFHRNSGKRGDVVDFIGENLSRFNKFGRNQWEVIGKVLADFANMPVVDNHDRGYTGGLGSQNPVFNPKRYTAQPLARNMDYAMGIFEDRGISRETVSLFERHIVIVTDQKNRNGLPMIGFPYREPDFNADLAGYELRGDRGFKGKAAGTNSTTATWTAGIHSALNNPQMVRHVFFCESAYDAMSFYQANRAKMDLPHSAFVSVGGALSNGQVSGLMKHFCMAKAVDCFDNDLPGRIYGMRMAALLDGKRLSVFQMGDNLRLEIDGKSF
;
A
#
# COMPACT_ATOMS: atom_id res chain seq x y z
N MET A 1 -2.23 -36.49 -2.10
CA MET A 1 -2.63 -35.50 -3.12
C MET A 1 -1.43 -34.60 -3.34
N SER A 2 -0.94 -34.47 -4.57
CA SER A 2 0.25 -33.67 -4.85
C SER A 2 -0.12 -32.19 -4.80
N TYR A 3 0.65 -31.43 -4.05
CA TYR A 3 0.50 -29.98 -3.95
C TYR A 3 0.98 -29.33 -5.23
N VAL A 4 0.14 -28.52 -5.86
CA VAL A 4 0.53 -27.76 -7.04
C VAL A 4 1.22 -26.47 -6.59
N SER A 5 2.48 -26.32 -6.96
CA SER A 5 3.28 -25.14 -6.59
C SER A 5 3.05 -23.97 -7.53
N PHE A 6 3.38 -22.74 -7.10
CA PHE A 6 3.42 -21.57 -7.99
C PHE A 6 4.29 -21.82 -9.24
N GLN A 7 5.39 -22.58 -9.09
CA GLN A 7 6.27 -22.93 -10.20
C GLN A 7 5.59 -23.80 -11.25
N GLU A 8 4.63 -24.64 -10.85
CA GLU A 8 3.88 -25.50 -11.77
C GLU A 8 2.70 -24.75 -12.44
N MET A 9 2.13 -23.79 -11.74
CA MET A 9 1.01 -22.97 -12.24
C MET A 9 1.46 -21.85 -13.16
N LYS A 10 2.55 -21.16 -12.79
CA LYS A 10 3.06 -19.98 -13.48
C LYS A 10 3.30 -20.16 -14.99
N PRO A 11 3.91 -21.25 -15.48
CA PRO A 11 4.11 -21.46 -16.93
C PRO A 11 2.82 -21.65 -17.73
N ARG A 12 1.70 -21.89 -17.07
CA ARG A 12 0.40 -22.14 -17.69
C ARG A 12 -0.47 -20.91 -17.81
N VAL A 13 -0.11 -19.83 -17.11
CA VAL A 13 -0.92 -18.61 -17.01
C VAL A 13 -0.22 -17.47 -17.72
N GLY A 14 -0.85 -16.94 -18.77
CA GLY A 14 -0.38 -15.76 -19.48
C GLY A 14 -0.78 -14.48 -18.74
N ILE A 15 0.10 -13.47 -18.76
CA ILE A 15 -0.23 -12.14 -18.27
C ILE A 15 -1.35 -11.53 -19.12
N ASP A 16 -1.37 -11.80 -20.41
CA ASP A 16 -2.42 -11.40 -21.34
C ASP A 16 -3.78 -12.01 -20.98
N ASP A 17 -3.83 -13.31 -20.63
CA ASP A 17 -5.07 -13.96 -20.17
C ASP A 17 -5.65 -13.27 -18.94
N VAL A 18 -4.78 -12.99 -17.97
CA VAL A 18 -5.15 -12.29 -16.72
C VAL A 18 -5.59 -10.86 -17.02
N ALA A 19 -4.85 -10.13 -17.87
CA ALA A 19 -5.16 -8.76 -18.24
C ALA A 19 -6.51 -8.67 -19.00
N PHE A 20 -6.77 -9.57 -19.93
CA PHE A 20 -8.06 -9.63 -20.63
C PHE A 20 -9.23 -9.85 -19.67
N SER A 21 -9.06 -10.71 -18.67
CA SER A 21 -10.10 -10.91 -17.65
C SER A 21 -10.38 -9.66 -16.80
N LEU A 22 -9.39 -8.77 -16.70
CA LEU A 22 -9.49 -7.48 -16.01
C LEU A 22 -9.98 -6.34 -16.93
N GLY A 23 -10.39 -6.65 -18.17
CA GLY A 23 -10.94 -5.68 -19.10
C GLY A 23 -9.91 -4.97 -20.00
N TYR A 24 -8.64 -5.35 -19.95
CA TYR A 24 -7.66 -4.86 -20.92
C TYR A 24 -8.02 -5.34 -22.33
N LYS A 25 -7.69 -4.55 -23.33
CA LYS A 25 -7.92 -4.84 -24.75
C LYS A 25 -6.62 -4.69 -25.52
N LEU A 26 -6.43 -5.54 -26.55
CA LEU A 26 -5.27 -5.45 -27.43
C LEU A 26 -5.28 -4.13 -28.21
N ASN A 27 -4.21 -3.37 -28.12
CA ASN A 27 -3.99 -2.21 -28.99
C ASN A 27 -3.45 -2.66 -30.35
N ARG A 28 -4.35 -2.91 -31.28
CA ARG A 28 -3.99 -3.35 -32.65
C ARG A 28 -3.17 -2.31 -33.41
N GLN A 29 -3.27 -1.04 -33.05
CA GLN A 29 -2.50 0.05 -33.70
C GLN A 29 -1.01 0.02 -33.33
N ALA A 30 -0.66 -0.52 -32.14
CA ALA A 30 0.73 -0.67 -31.73
C ALA A 30 1.45 -1.86 -32.42
N GLY A 31 0.71 -2.64 -33.20
CA GLY A 31 1.21 -3.86 -33.84
C GLY A 31 1.24 -5.07 -32.91
N VAL A 32 1.47 -6.24 -33.48
CA VAL A 32 1.61 -7.52 -32.78
C VAL A 32 2.88 -8.21 -33.25
N GLY A 33 3.77 -8.52 -32.32
CA GLY A 33 5.04 -9.14 -32.65
C GLY A 33 5.79 -9.61 -31.41
N ARG A 34 7.06 -9.18 -31.27
CA ARG A 34 7.88 -9.48 -30.09
C ARG A 34 7.28 -8.96 -28.79
N TYR A 35 6.43 -7.94 -28.90
CA TYR A 35 5.70 -7.30 -27.82
C TYR A 35 4.24 -7.12 -28.23
N ILE A 36 3.34 -7.13 -27.28
CA ILE A 36 1.97 -6.67 -27.45
C ILE A 36 1.70 -5.54 -26.45
N GLU A 37 0.87 -4.59 -26.85
CA GLU A 37 0.39 -3.52 -25.99
C GLU A 37 -1.07 -3.78 -25.65
N LEU A 38 -1.40 -3.79 -24.37
CA LEU A 38 -2.77 -3.90 -23.90
C LEU A 38 -3.17 -2.57 -23.23
N ILE A 39 -4.38 -2.13 -23.49
CA ILE A 39 -4.96 -0.90 -22.97
C ILE A 39 -6.18 -1.25 -22.14
N LEU A 40 -6.26 -0.68 -20.94
CA LEU A 40 -7.47 -0.64 -20.16
C LEU A 40 -8.24 0.65 -20.53
N PRO A 41 -9.35 0.56 -21.29
CA PRO A 41 -10.12 1.75 -21.61
C PRO A 41 -10.98 2.17 -20.43
N ASP A 42 -11.25 3.46 -20.32
CA ASP A 42 -12.39 3.95 -19.54
C ASP A 42 -13.69 3.77 -20.37
N GLY A 43 -14.85 3.93 -19.73
CA GLY A 43 -16.16 3.85 -20.43
C GLY A 43 -16.38 4.97 -21.46
N ARG A 44 -15.48 5.96 -21.57
CA ARG A 44 -15.53 7.08 -22.52
C ARG A 44 -14.51 6.94 -23.65
N GLY A 45 -13.72 5.87 -23.66
CA GLY A 45 -12.72 5.59 -24.69
C GLY A 45 -11.32 6.16 -24.40
N GLU A 46 -11.11 6.76 -23.22
CA GLU A 46 -9.78 7.17 -22.77
C GLU A 46 -9.01 5.96 -22.22
N LYS A 47 -7.69 6.08 -22.21
CA LYS A 47 -6.79 5.03 -21.71
C LYS A 47 -6.55 5.22 -20.21
N LEU A 48 -7.18 4.40 -19.38
CA LEU A 48 -6.92 4.38 -17.93
C LEU A 48 -5.54 3.83 -17.62
N ASP A 49 -5.14 2.76 -18.32
CA ASP A 49 -3.85 2.12 -18.11
C ASP A 49 -3.34 1.49 -19.42
N THR A 50 -2.03 1.32 -19.50
CA THR A 50 -1.37 0.69 -20.64
C THR A 50 -0.22 -0.18 -20.16
N ILE A 51 -0.25 -1.46 -20.54
CA ILE A 51 0.82 -2.42 -20.30
C ILE A 51 1.41 -2.95 -21.60
N ILE A 52 2.71 -3.18 -21.59
CA ILE A 52 3.42 -3.85 -22.67
C ILE A 52 3.84 -5.22 -22.18
N ILE A 53 3.51 -6.27 -22.93
CA ILE A 53 3.88 -7.65 -22.61
C ILE A 53 4.92 -8.13 -23.63
N SER A 54 6.07 -8.59 -23.15
CA SER A 54 7.08 -9.25 -23.94
C SER A 54 6.82 -10.76 -24.03
N HIS A 55 7.31 -11.40 -25.10
CA HIS A 55 7.16 -12.84 -25.38
C HIS A 55 5.68 -13.31 -25.29
N PRO A 56 4.74 -12.66 -25.99
CA PRO A 56 3.32 -12.90 -25.81
C PRO A 56 2.88 -14.34 -26.11
N GLN A 57 3.68 -15.08 -26.91
CA GLN A 57 3.40 -16.48 -27.26
C GLN A 57 3.99 -17.51 -26.29
N GLU A 58 4.85 -17.09 -25.35
CA GLU A 58 5.56 -17.95 -24.41
C GLU A 58 5.18 -17.60 -22.97
N LYS A 59 4.08 -18.18 -22.47
CA LYS A 59 3.47 -17.81 -21.17
C LYS A 59 4.47 -17.81 -20.00
N ASP A 60 5.38 -18.75 -19.95
CA ASP A 60 6.42 -18.88 -18.95
C ASP A 60 7.50 -17.76 -19.01
N ARG A 61 7.62 -17.12 -20.17
CA ARG A 61 8.60 -16.06 -20.44
C ARG A 61 7.99 -14.66 -20.47
N GLN A 62 6.67 -14.56 -20.41
CA GLN A 62 6.01 -13.25 -20.41
C GLN A 62 6.51 -12.38 -19.27
N ARG A 63 6.73 -11.08 -19.61
CA ARG A 63 6.99 -10.01 -18.65
C ARG A 63 6.16 -8.80 -19.05
N TYR A 64 5.57 -8.13 -18.07
CA TYR A 64 4.86 -6.89 -18.33
C TYR A 64 5.67 -5.66 -17.91
N PHE A 65 5.31 -4.55 -18.51
CA PHE A 65 5.79 -3.21 -18.16
C PHE A 65 4.59 -2.24 -18.23
N HIS A 66 4.31 -1.55 -17.14
CA HIS A 66 3.31 -0.47 -17.09
C HIS A 66 3.90 0.83 -17.60
N ARG A 67 3.31 1.41 -18.63
CA ARG A 67 3.80 2.69 -19.20
C ARG A 67 3.67 3.85 -18.20
N ASN A 68 2.57 3.89 -17.44
CA ASN A 68 2.26 5.02 -16.56
C ASN A 68 3.04 4.97 -15.23
N SER A 69 3.25 3.78 -14.67
CA SER A 69 3.87 3.61 -13.34
C SER A 69 5.32 3.14 -13.38
N GLY A 70 5.81 2.68 -14.53
CA GLY A 70 7.12 2.06 -14.66
C GLY A 70 7.27 0.69 -13.99
N LYS A 71 6.20 0.17 -13.40
CA LYS A 71 6.17 -1.15 -12.78
C LYS A 71 6.36 -2.25 -13.82
N ARG A 72 6.98 -3.34 -13.40
CA ARG A 72 7.28 -4.49 -14.26
C ARG A 72 7.41 -5.76 -13.45
N GLY A 73 7.13 -6.89 -14.07
CA GLY A 73 7.19 -8.17 -13.39
C GLY A 73 6.73 -9.33 -14.26
N ASP A 74 6.41 -10.42 -13.61
CA ASP A 74 5.79 -11.59 -14.24
C ASP A 74 4.28 -11.69 -13.90
N VAL A 75 3.66 -12.82 -14.21
CA VAL A 75 2.22 -13.03 -13.99
C VAL A 75 1.85 -12.96 -12.50
N VAL A 76 2.74 -13.39 -11.61
CA VAL A 76 2.50 -13.36 -10.16
C VAL A 76 2.49 -11.92 -9.66
N ASP A 77 3.47 -11.12 -10.12
CA ASP A 77 3.55 -9.68 -9.80
C ASP A 77 2.33 -8.95 -10.33
N PHE A 78 1.91 -9.25 -11.58
CA PHE A 78 0.73 -8.64 -12.21
C PHE A 78 -0.57 -8.95 -11.45
N ILE A 79 -0.77 -10.21 -11.04
CA ILE A 79 -1.90 -10.58 -10.19
C ILE A 79 -1.81 -9.86 -8.85
N GLY A 80 -0.63 -9.82 -8.24
CA GLY A 80 -0.38 -9.16 -6.95
C GLY A 80 -0.74 -7.68 -6.96
N GLU A 81 -0.44 -6.96 -8.05
CA GLU A 81 -0.81 -5.55 -8.22
C GLU A 81 -2.32 -5.34 -8.43
N ASN A 82 -3.03 -6.35 -8.91
CA ASN A 82 -4.44 -6.29 -9.25
C ASN A 82 -5.33 -7.09 -8.29
N LEU A 83 -4.86 -7.47 -7.10
CA LEU A 83 -5.59 -8.35 -6.18
C LEU A 83 -7.00 -7.87 -5.84
N SER A 84 -7.19 -6.57 -5.69
CA SER A 84 -8.49 -5.97 -5.38
C SER A 84 -9.53 -6.16 -6.49
N ARG A 85 -9.08 -6.49 -7.71
CA ARG A 85 -9.94 -6.67 -8.88
C ARG A 85 -10.40 -8.13 -9.06
N PHE A 86 -9.85 -9.07 -8.27
CA PHE A 86 -10.27 -10.47 -8.28
C PHE A 86 -11.23 -10.76 -7.13
N ASN A 87 -12.32 -11.45 -7.42
CA ASN A 87 -13.28 -11.90 -6.41
C ASN A 87 -12.76 -13.15 -5.69
N LYS A 88 -11.59 -13.04 -5.05
CA LYS A 88 -10.94 -14.11 -4.30
C LYS A 88 -10.52 -13.62 -2.93
N PHE A 89 -10.65 -14.48 -1.95
CA PHE A 89 -10.32 -14.19 -0.55
C PHE A 89 -9.31 -15.21 -0.04
N GLY A 90 -8.42 -14.75 0.82
CA GLY A 90 -7.42 -15.57 1.48
C GLY A 90 -6.96 -14.92 2.77
N ARG A 91 -6.22 -15.65 3.58
CA ARG A 91 -5.64 -15.17 4.85
C ARG A 91 -4.55 -14.13 4.62
N ASN A 92 -3.91 -14.19 3.45
CA ASN A 92 -2.87 -13.26 3.01
C ASN A 92 -2.89 -13.14 1.49
N GLN A 93 -2.15 -12.17 0.97
CA GLN A 93 -2.09 -11.90 -0.47
C GLN A 93 -1.61 -13.12 -1.29
N TRP A 94 -0.71 -13.93 -0.76
CA TRP A 94 -0.15 -15.09 -1.47
C TRP A 94 -1.17 -16.19 -1.68
N GLU A 95 -2.03 -16.41 -0.70
CA GLU A 95 -3.15 -17.34 -0.81
C GLU A 95 -4.13 -16.87 -1.91
N VAL A 96 -4.40 -15.56 -1.98
CA VAL A 96 -5.26 -14.99 -3.03
C VAL A 96 -4.61 -15.11 -4.39
N ILE A 97 -3.32 -14.78 -4.53
CA ILE A 97 -2.56 -14.95 -5.77
C ILE A 97 -2.59 -16.41 -6.22
N GLY A 98 -2.37 -17.35 -5.30
CA GLY A 98 -2.43 -18.78 -5.59
C GLY A 98 -3.79 -19.23 -6.10
N LYS A 99 -4.87 -18.76 -5.50
CA LYS A 99 -6.25 -19.04 -5.95
C LYS A 99 -6.53 -18.49 -7.35
N VAL A 100 -6.07 -17.26 -7.63
CA VAL A 100 -6.21 -16.66 -8.96
C VAL A 100 -5.40 -17.44 -9.99
N LEU A 101 -4.13 -17.74 -9.69
CA LEU A 101 -3.29 -18.54 -10.58
C LEU A 101 -3.88 -19.92 -10.86
N ALA A 102 -4.40 -20.59 -9.84
CA ALA A 102 -5.01 -21.91 -9.98
C ALA A 102 -6.23 -21.89 -10.91
N ASP A 103 -7.07 -20.85 -10.82
CA ASP A 103 -8.21 -20.67 -11.71
C ASP A 103 -7.75 -20.53 -13.17
N PHE A 104 -6.78 -19.66 -13.44
CA PHE A 104 -6.28 -19.47 -14.81
C PHE A 104 -5.46 -20.68 -15.31
N ALA A 105 -4.80 -21.42 -14.44
CA ALA A 105 -4.09 -22.64 -14.77
C ALA A 105 -5.01 -23.83 -14.96
N ASN A 106 -6.32 -23.69 -14.64
CA ASN A 106 -7.31 -24.78 -14.63
C ASN A 106 -6.91 -25.92 -13.69
N MET A 107 -6.36 -25.58 -12.51
CA MET A 107 -5.85 -26.50 -11.52
C MET A 107 -6.65 -26.41 -10.23
N PRO A 108 -6.80 -27.52 -9.48
CA PRO A 108 -7.52 -27.49 -8.22
C PRO A 108 -6.77 -26.62 -7.20
N VAL A 109 -7.52 -25.76 -6.50
CA VAL A 109 -6.97 -24.98 -5.38
C VAL A 109 -6.69 -25.96 -4.23
N VAL A 110 -5.45 -26.01 -3.79
CA VAL A 110 -5.09 -26.72 -2.56
C VAL A 110 -4.88 -25.69 -1.47
N ASP A 111 -5.64 -25.80 -0.37
CA ASP A 111 -5.40 -25.03 0.84
C ASP A 111 -4.02 -25.39 1.40
N ASN A 112 -3.04 -24.59 1.10
CA ASN A 112 -1.71 -24.73 1.67
C ASN A 112 -1.69 -24.10 3.07
N HIS A 113 -1.80 -24.93 4.09
CA HIS A 113 -1.23 -24.64 5.39
C HIS A 113 0.30 -24.70 5.28
N ASP A 114 0.94 -23.56 5.47
CA ASP A 114 2.35 -23.42 5.83
C ASP A 114 3.41 -24.16 4.99
N ARG A 115 3.69 -23.71 3.78
CA ARG A 115 5.07 -23.75 3.26
C ARG A 115 5.30 -22.59 2.30
N GLY A 116 6.20 -21.69 2.70
CA GLY A 116 6.55 -20.49 1.95
C GLY A 116 7.02 -20.81 0.53
N TYR A 117 6.47 -20.09 -0.42
CA TYR A 117 6.99 -20.01 -1.78
C TYR A 117 8.40 -19.40 -1.74
N THR A 118 9.41 -20.17 -2.16
CA THR A 118 10.82 -19.76 -2.15
C THR A 118 11.38 -19.44 -3.54
N GLY A 119 10.55 -19.42 -4.58
CA GLY A 119 10.99 -19.26 -5.97
C GLY A 119 10.52 -17.96 -6.62
N GLY A 120 11.45 -17.15 -7.08
CA GLY A 120 11.26 -16.09 -8.07
C GLY A 120 10.77 -14.74 -7.58
N LEU A 121 10.01 -14.68 -6.49
CA LEU A 121 9.83 -13.47 -5.71
C LEU A 121 10.98 -13.46 -4.72
N GLY A 122 11.91 -12.54 -4.91
CA GLY A 122 13.06 -12.44 -4.04
C GLY A 122 12.65 -12.64 -2.60
N SER A 123 13.23 -13.65 -1.97
CA SER A 123 13.17 -14.03 -0.55
C SER A 123 11.96 -13.54 0.25
N GLN A 124 11.42 -14.37 1.11
CA GLN A 124 10.55 -14.09 2.27
C GLN A 124 10.32 -12.60 2.45
N ASN A 125 9.09 -12.09 2.50
CA ASN A 125 8.85 -10.67 2.80
C ASN A 125 9.92 -10.22 3.79
N PRO A 126 10.88 -9.40 3.40
CA PRO A 126 12.05 -9.16 4.22
C PRO A 126 11.54 -8.61 5.55
N VAL A 127 11.84 -9.30 6.64
CA VAL A 127 11.61 -8.74 7.96
C VAL A 127 12.44 -7.47 8.06
N PHE A 128 11.83 -6.41 8.57
CA PHE A 128 12.54 -5.13 8.71
C PHE A 128 13.82 -5.33 9.55
N ASN A 129 14.93 -4.92 8.97
CA ASN A 129 16.21 -4.96 9.65
C ASN A 129 16.65 -3.54 10.01
N PRO A 130 16.49 -3.10 11.26
CA PRO A 130 16.86 -1.74 11.67
C PRO A 130 18.36 -1.44 11.50
N LYS A 131 19.24 -2.44 11.58
CA LYS A 131 20.69 -2.28 11.39
C LYS A 131 21.08 -1.89 9.97
N ARG A 132 20.18 -2.04 9.01
CA ARG A 132 20.37 -1.60 7.61
C ARG A 132 20.26 -0.07 7.49
N TYR A 133 19.59 0.58 8.41
CA TYR A 133 19.23 1.98 8.32
C TYR A 133 19.89 2.78 9.45
N THR A 134 20.53 3.88 9.10
CA THR A 134 21.00 4.88 10.07
C THR A 134 19.95 5.97 10.14
N ALA A 135 19.48 6.28 11.34
CA ALA A 135 18.50 7.33 11.57
C ALA A 135 19.10 8.46 12.42
N GLN A 136 18.84 9.70 12.03
CA GLN A 136 19.25 10.90 12.76
C GLN A 136 18.00 11.75 13.08
N PRO A 137 17.99 12.48 14.22
CA PRO A 137 16.91 13.41 14.53
C PRO A 137 16.74 14.46 13.43
N LEU A 138 15.48 14.79 13.11
CA LEU A 138 15.15 15.80 12.11
C LEU A 138 15.73 17.16 12.46
N ALA A 139 15.69 17.56 13.73
CA ALA A 139 16.20 18.84 14.23
C ALA A 139 17.62 19.17 13.75
N ARG A 140 18.49 18.18 13.63
CA ARG A 140 19.87 18.35 13.14
C ARG A 140 19.99 18.51 11.63
N ASN A 141 18.91 18.27 10.89
CA ASN A 141 18.89 18.22 9.42
C ASN A 141 17.69 19.00 8.86
N MET A 142 17.17 19.94 9.62
CA MET A 142 15.94 20.66 9.29
C MET A 142 16.03 21.35 7.91
N ASP A 143 17.13 22.03 7.62
CA ASP A 143 17.23 22.77 6.36
C ASP A 143 17.27 21.83 5.12
N TYR A 144 17.94 20.68 5.25
CA TYR A 144 17.88 19.64 4.23
C TYR A 144 16.46 19.14 4.02
N ALA A 145 15.77 18.82 5.11
CA ALA A 145 14.42 18.30 5.06
C ALA A 145 13.42 19.30 4.50
N MET A 146 13.58 20.58 4.81
CA MET A 146 12.70 21.64 4.34
C MET A 146 12.69 21.76 2.82
N GLY A 147 13.84 21.56 2.14
CA GLY A 147 13.86 21.52 0.68
C GLY A 147 12.90 20.46 0.08
N ILE A 148 12.67 19.35 0.80
CA ILE A 148 11.75 18.28 0.36
C ILE A 148 10.30 18.57 0.80
N PHE A 149 10.09 19.14 1.98
CA PHE A 149 8.75 19.44 2.50
C PHE A 149 8.10 20.62 1.77
N GLU A 150 8.87 21.65 1.44
CA GLU A 150 8.41 22.87 0.76
C GLU A 150 7.91 22.54 -0.65
N ASP A 151 8.53 21.62 -1.37
CA ASP A 151 8.05 21.10 -2.65
C ASP A 151 6.63 20.51 -2.57
N ARG A 152 6.19 20.16 -1.37
CA ARG A 152 4.85 19.63 -1.07
C ARG A 152 3.93 20.65 -0.38
N GLY A 153 4.36 21.88 -0.25
CA GLY A 153 3.61 22.95 0.40
C GLY A 153 3.47 22.79 1.92
N ILE A 154 4.32 21.95 2.55
CA ILE A 154 4.32 21.76 4.01
C ILE A 154 5.26 22.79 4.63
N SER A 155 4.71 23.65 5.47
CA SER A 155 5.44 24.75 6.07
C SER A 155 6.42 24.29 7.16
N ARG A 156 7.49 25.05 7.37
CA ARG A 156 8.46 24.82 8.46
C ARG A 156 7.79 24.75 9.85
N GLU A 157 6.77 25.59 10.06
CA GLU A 157 6.00 25.57 11.30
C GLU A 157 5.34 24.20 11.52
N THR A 158 4.70 23.65 10.48
CA THR A 158 4.10 22.33 10.55
C THR A 158 5.16 21.25 10.79
N VAL A 159 6.25 21.26 10.04
CA VAL A 159 7.35 20.29 10.22
C VAL A 159 7.91 20.33 11.63
N SER A 160 8.11 21.51 12.22
CA SER A 160 8.63 21.67 13.57
C SER A 160 7.72 21.07 14.66
N LEU A 161 6.40 21.09 14.44
CA LEU A 161 5.45 20.48 15.39
C LEU A 161 5.48 18.95 15.36
N PHE A 162 5.78 18.38 14.20
CA PHE A 162 5.90 16.93 14.02
C PHE A 162 7.35 16.42 14.16
N GLU A 163 8.30 17.28 14.41
CA GLU A 163 9.75 17.02 14.39
C GLU A 163 10.15 15.72 15.10
N ARG A 164 9.61 15.48 16.30
CA ARG A 164 9.93 14.29 17.12
C ARG A 164 9.45 12.98 16.52
N HIS A 165 8.56 13.03 15.55
CA HIS A 165 7.99 11.87 14.86
C HIS A 165 8.61 11.63 13.48
N ILE A 166 9.66 12.40 13.15
CA ILE A 166 10.32 12.37 11.85
C ILE A 166 11.83 12.22 12.07
N VAL A 167 12.46 11.44 11.22
CA VAL A 167 13.92 11.24 11.23
C VAL A 167 14.49 11.41 9.84
N ILE A 168 15.80 11.61 9.76
CA ILE A 168 16.54 11.48 8.50
C ILE A 168 17.16 10.09 8.46
N VAL A 169 16.86 9.33 7.41
CA VAL A 169 17.24 7.92 7.26
C VAL A 169 18.17 7.75 6.08
N THR A 170 19.24 6.99 6.29
CA THR A 170 20.16 6.55 5.21
C THR A 170 20.18 5.03 5.16
N ASP A 171 19.96 4.46 3.95
CA ASP A 171 20.05 3.02 3.71
C ASP A 171 21.51 2.61 3.46
N GLN A 172 22.10 1.85 4.36
CA GLN A 172 23.50 1.41 4.32
C GLN A 172 23.81 0.45 3.17
N LYS A 173 22.79 -0.19 2.58
CA LYS A 173 22.96 -1.05 1.39
C LYS A 173 23.00 -0.26 0.08
N ASN A 174 22.53 0.97 0.10
CA ASN A 174 22.58 1.84 -1.06
C ASN A 174 23.93 2.61 -1.08
N ARG A 175 24.85 2.21 -1.94
CA ARG A 175 26.19 2.83 -2.04
C ARG A 175 26.16 4.34 -2.38
N ASN A 176 25.06 4.82 -2.95
CA ASN A 176 24.82 6.24 -3.23
C ASN A 176 23.83 6.84 -2.22
N GLY A 177 23.73 6.24 -1.04
CA GLY A 177 22.71 6.47 -0.03
C GLY A 177 22.49 7.94 0.31
N LEU A 178 21.68 8.59 -0.52
CA LEU A 178 21.18 9.91 -0.20
C LEU A 178 20.27 9.79 1.05
N PRO A 179 20.42 10.73 1.98
CA PRO A 179 19.51 10.78 3.11
C PRO A 179 18.07 11.00 2.64
N MET A 180 17.13 10.41 3.36
CA MET A 180 15.69 10.49 3.09
C MET A 180 14.96 10.93 4.35
N ILE A 181 13.83 11.58 4.19
CA ILE A 181 12.90 11.78 5.31
C ILE A 181 12.28 10.42 5.63
N GLY A 182 12.36 10.01 6.87
CA GLY A 182 11.80 8.77 7.39
C GLY A 182 10.71 9.04 8.42
N PHE A 183 9.59 8.37 8.25
CA PHE A 183 8.47 8.36 9.18
C PHE A 183 8.44 6.99 9.87
N PRO A 184 8.87 6.88 11.14
CA PRO A 184 9.01 5.61 11.82
C PRO A 184 7.68 4.89 12.00
N TYR A 185 7.59 3.65 11.54
CA TYR A 185 6.45 2.76 11.80
C TYR A 185 6.64 2.00 13.09
N ARG A 186 5.59 1.99 13.93
CA ARG A 186 5.53 1.21 15.15
C ARG A 186 4.17 0.57 15.29
N GLU A 187 4.10 -0.53 16.05
CA GLU A 187 2.82 -1.04 16.55
C GLU A 187 2.13 0.03 17.42
N PRO A 188 0.82 -0.06 17.61
CA PRO A 188 0.08 0.93 18.42
C PRO A 188 0.60 1.13 19.84
N ASP A 189 1.23 0.13 20.44
CA ASP A 189 2.04 0.32 21.63
C ASP A 189 3.33 1.05 21.24
N PHE A 190 3.39 2.35 21.55
CA PHE A 190 4.51 3.23 21.18
C PHE A 190 5.85 2.90 21.85
N ASN A 191 5.85 1.99 22.82
CA ASN A 191 7.06 1.39 23.37
C ASN A 191 7.56 0.21 22.53
N ALA A 192 6.78 -0.22 21.55
CA ALA A 192 7.14 -1.29 20.63
C ALA A 192 8.37 -0.92 19.79
N ASP A 193 9.09 -1.95 19.38
CA ASP A 193 10.23 -1.82 18.49
C ASP A 193 9.86 -1.15 17.16
N LEU A 194 10.86 -0.55 16.54
CA LEU A 194 10.72 0.04 15.22
C LEU A 194 10.40 -1.06 14.19
N ALA A 195 9.26 -0.95 13.54
CA ALA A 195 8.73 -1.90 12.56
C ALA A 195 9.02 -1.51 11.10
N GLY A 196 9.62 -0.36 10.87
CA GLY A 196 9.97 0.13 9.55
C GLY A 196 9.95 1.65 9.41
N TYR A 197 9.99 2.10 8.17
CA TYR A 197 9.87 3.51 7.80
C TYR A 197 9.03 3.67 6.53
N GLU A 198 8.16 4.67 6.51
CA GLU A 198 7.77 5.32 5.28
C GLU A 198 8.88 6.31 4.91
N LEU A 199 9.26 6.34 3.62
CA LEU A 199 10.42 7.10 3.15
C LEU A 199 10.01 8.10 2.08
N ARG A 200 10.57 9.31 2.19
CA ARG A 200 10.47 10.36 1.18
C ARG A 200 11.86 10.90 0.89
N GLY A 201 12.17 11.02 -0.37
CA GLY A 201 13.47 11.50 -0.81
C GLY A 201 13.36 12.61 -1.83
N ASP A 202 14.53 13.09 -2.24
CA ASP A 202 14.69 14.04 -3.31
C ASP A 202 14.05 13.53 -4.62
N ARG A 203 13.70 14.44 -5.54
CA ARG A 203 13.10 14.16 -6.84
C ARG A 203 11.81 13.35 -6.78
N GLY A 204 11.03 13.55 -5.73
CA GLY A 204 9.71 12.90 -5.57
C GLY A 204 9.76 11.43 -5.20
N PHE A 205 10.89 10.90 -4.74
CA PHE A 205 10.95 9.53 -4.27
C PHE A 205 9.96 9.30 -3.12
N LYS A 206 9.16 8.23 -3.25
CA LYS A 206 8.24 7.74 -2.22
C LYS A 206 8.32 6.21 -2.12
N GLY A 207 8.43 5.70 -0.91
CA GLY A 207 8.53 4.26 -0.70
C GLY A 207 8.48 3.89 0.77
N LYS A 208 8.76 2.63 1.06
CA LYS A 208 8.96 2.11 2.41
C LYS A 208 10.32 1.44 2.52
N ALA A 209 10.90 1.46 3.71
CA ALA A 209 12.08 0.67 4.01
C ALA A 209 11.79 -0.82 3.81
N ALA A 210 12.77 -1.55 3.28
CA ALA A 210 12.58 -2.97 3.00
C ALA A 210 12.19 -3.74 4.27
N GLY A 211 11.10 -4.49 4.19
CA GLY A 211 10.58 -5.28 5.30
C GLY A 211 9.72 -4.52 6.30
N THR A 212 9.38 -3.25 6.03
CA THR A 212 8.44 -2.50 6.86
C THR A 212 7.14 -3.27 7.06
N ASN A 213 6.76 -3.48 8.32
CA ASN A 213 5.46 -4.05 8.65
C ASN A 213 4.36 -3.02 8.36
N SER A 214 3.61 -3.24 7.29
CA SER A 214 2.45 -2.41 6.90
C SER A 214 1.12 -3.09 7.21
N THR A 215 1.15 -4.21 7.94
CA THR A 215 -0.07 -4.96 8.28
C THR A 215 -0.68 -4.45 9.57
N THR A 216 0.14 -4.12 10.54
CA THR A 216 -0.30 -3.70 11.88
C THR A 216 0.35 -2.40 12.35
N ALA A 217 1.58 -2.13 11.89
CA ALA A 217 2.32 -0.92 12.27
C ALA A 217 1.95 0.28 11.38
N THR A 218 2.08 1.47 11.97
CA THR A 218 1.79 2.76 11.34
C THR A 218 2.81 3.81 11.76
N TRP A 219 2.95 4.86 10.99
CA TRP A 219 3.44 6.10 11.55
C TRP A 219 2.29 6.78 12.30
N THR A 220 2.54 7.09 13.56
CA THR A 220 1.56 7.79 14.40
C THR A 220 2.23 8.97 15.07
N ALA A 221 1.60 10.12 14.98
CA ALA A 221 2.08 11.36 15.54
C ALA A 221 1.00 12.07 16.36
N GLY A 222 1.43 12.75 17.41
CA GLY A 222 0.58 13.62 18.20
C GLY A 222 1.30 14.93 18.50
N ILE A 223 0.53 15.99 18.62
CA ILE A 223 1.04 17.31 18.95
C ILE A 223 1.01 17.47 20.47
N HIS A 224 2.03 18.15 21.00
CA HIS A 224 2.23 18.27 22.43
C HIS A 224 2.37 16.90 23.11
N SER A 225 1.56 16.62 24.10
CA SER A 225 1.56 15.38 24.88
C SER A 225 0.45 14.41 24.50
N ALA A 226 -0.21 14.60 23.35
CA ALA A 226 -1.40 13.84 22.95
C ALA A 226 -1.20 12.32 23.03
N LEU A 227 -0.03 11.81 22.66
CA LEU A 227 0.25 10.38 22.68
C LEU A 227 0.69 9.82 24.04
N ASN A 228 0.98 10.68 25.03
CA ASN A 228 1.46 10.23 26.35
C ASN A 228 0.37 9.52 27.15
N ASN A 229 -0.90 9.82 26.87
CA ASN A 229 -2.03 9.16 27.49
C ASN A 229 -3.07 8.76 26.41
N PRO A 230 -3.02 7.51 25.90
CA PRO A 230 -3.91 7.05 24.85
C PRO A 230 -5.40 7.20 25.15
N GLN A 231 -5.78 7.13 26.44
CA GLN A 231 -7.17 7.28 26.86
C GLN A 231 -7.70 8.72 26.73
N MET A 232 -6.81 9.70 26.64
CA MET A 232 -7.19 11.10 26.44
C MET A 232 -7.39 11.46 24.97
N VAL A 233 -6.91 10.64 24.04
CA VAL A 233 -7.11 10.86 22.61
C VAL A 233 -8.60 10.69 22.27
N ARG A 234 -9.13 11.67 21.57
CA ARG A 234 -10.56 11.74 21.15
C ARG A 234 -10.75 11.57 19.64
N HIS A 235 -9.72 11.87 18.85
CA HIS A 235 -9.75 11.75 17.40
C HIS A 235 -8.47 11.11 16.88
N VAL A 236 -8.62 10.12 16.01
CA VAL A 236 -7.53 9.50 15.26
C VAL A 236 -7.78 9.78 13.78
N PHE A 237 -6.95 10.62 13.18
CA PHE A 237 -7.04 11.03 11.77
C PHE A 237 -6.25 10.06 10.92
N PHE A 238 -6.94 9.26 10.11
CA PHE A 238 -6.33 8.26 9.22
C PHE A 238 -6.08 8.85 7.85
N CYS A 239 -4.82 8.90 7.42
CA CYS A 239 -4.37 9.41 6.12
C CYS A 239 -3.58 8.34 5.36
N GLU A 240 -3.48 8.48 4.05
CA GLU A 240 -2.72 7.53 3.22
C GLU A 240 -1.22 7.62 3.46
N SER A 241 -0.69 8.82 3.64
CA SER A 241 0.72 9.06 3.93
C SER A 241 0.93 10.04 5.07
N ALA A 242 2.15 10.08 5.59
CA ALA A 242 2.53 11.05 6.62
C ALA A 242 2.47 12.50 6.08
N TYR A 243 2.72 12.69 4.78
CA TYR A 243 2.57 14.01 4.15
C TYR A 243 1.11 14.46 4.14
N ASP A 244 0.17 13.56 3.83
CA ASP A 244 -1.27 13.88 3.83
C ASP A 244 -1.73 14.23 5.25
N ALA A 245 -1.25 13.51 6.25
CA ALA A 245 -1.53 13.81 7.65
C ALA A 245 -1.02 15.19 8.08
N MET A 246 0.20 15.56 7.69
CA MET A 246 0.78 16.88 7.98
C MET A 246 0.07 17.99 7.20
N SER A 247 -0.28 17.75 5.93
CA SER A 247 -1.06 18.70 5.11
C SER A 247 -2.46 18.91 5.65
N PHE A 248 -3.12 17.82 6.05
CA PHE A 248 -4.43 17.86 6.71
C PHE A 248 -4.41 18.68 8.00
N TYR A 249 -3.40 18.42 8.84
CA TYR A 249 -3.16 19.25 10.03
C TYR A 249 -3.00 20.72 9.64
N GLN A 250 -2.10 21.04 8.72
CA GLN A 250 -1.80 22.42 8.31
C GLN A 250 -3.06 23.18 7.86
N ALA A 251 -3.91 22.52 7.08
CA ALA A 251 -5.14 23.12 6.56
C ALA A 251 -6.25 23.28 7.61
N ASN A 252 -6.27 22.43 8.65
CA ASN A 252 -7.41 22.34 9.57
C ASN A 252 -7.08 22.69 11.03
N ARG A 253 -5.84 23.00 11.36
CA ARG A 253 -5.35 23.19 12.74
C ARG A 253 -6.17 24.11 13.63
N ALA A 254 -6.74 25.17 13.05
CA ALA A 254 -7.58 26.13 13.78
C ALA A 254 -8.92 25.56 14.30
N LYS A 255 -9.34 24.39 13.78
CA LYS A 255 -10.60 23.73 14.12
C LYS A 255 -10.39 22.43 14.90
N MET A 256 -9.15 22.09 15.24
CA MET A 256 -8.79 20.81 15.83
C MET A 256 -8.52 20.90 17.31
N ASP A 257 -8.94 19.88 18.05
CA ASP A 257 -8.55 19.64 19.44
C ASP A 257 -7.20 18.92 19.48
N LEU A 258 -6.12 19.67 19.27
CA LEU A 258 -4.77 19.14 19.11
C LEU A 258 -4.26 18.32 20.30
N PRO A 259 -4.51 18.72 21.56
CA PRO A 259 -4.09 17.93 22.73
C PRO A 259 -4.72 16.53 22.79
N HIS A 260 -5.84 16.31 22.12
CA HIS A 260 -6.57 15.05 22.13
C HIS A 260 -6.65 14.40 20.75
N SER A 261 -5.70 14.72 19.87
CA SER A 261 -5.67 14.25 18.48
C SER A 261 -4.41 13.42 18.18
N ALA A 262 -4.60 12.32 17.47
CA ALA A 262 -3.53 11.53 16.88
C ALA A 262 -3.65 11.53 15.35
N PHE A 263 -2.53 11.66 14.66
CA PHE A 263 -2.41 11.65 13.21
C PHE A 263 -1.71 10.37 12.78
N VAL A 264 -2.27 9.67 11.79
CA VAL A 264 -1.81 8.35 11.36
C VAL A 264 -1.57 8.32 9.87
N SER A 265 -0.42 7.77 9.46
CA SER A 265 -0.19 7.30 8.10
C SER A 265 -0.28 5.78 8.04
N VAL A 266 -1.13 5.27 7.15
CA VAL A 266 -1.22 3.84 6.85
C VAL A 266 -0.21 3.40 5.77
N GLY A 267 0.40 4.39 5.08
CA GLY A 267 1.43 4.17 4.06
C GLY A 267 0.91 3.61 2.75
N GLY A 268 -0.20 4.13 2.27
CA GLY A 268 -0.89 3.71 1.06
C GLY A 268 -2.10 2.84 1.37
N ALA A 269 -2.05 1.54 1.11
CA ALA A 269 -3.20 0.68 1.31
C ALA A 269 -3.53 0.43 2.80
N LEU A 270 -4.76 0.71 3.19
CA LEU A 270 -5.27 0.46 4.54
C LEU A 270 -5.33 -1.04 4.86
N SER A 271 -4.82 -1.42 6.03
CA SER A 271 -4.94 -2.75 6.61
C SER A 271 -5.96 -2.78 7.76
N ASN A 272 -6.73 -3.85 7.84
CA ASN A 272 -7.64 -4.08 8.97
C ASN A 272 -6.88 -4.14 10.31
N GLY A 273 -5.66 -4.71 10.30
CA GLY A 273 -4.81 -4.81 11.49
C GLY A 273 -4.40 -3.43 12.02
N GLN A 274 -4.08 -2.48 11.15
CA GLN A 274 -3.76 -1.10 11.52
C GLN A 274 -4.95 -0.43 12.21
N VAL A 275 -6.14 -0.48 11.61
CA VAL A 275 -7.35 0.14 12.19
C VAL A 275 -7.70 -0.49 13.53
N SER A 276 -7.80 -1.83 13.58
CA SER A 276 -8.18 -2.54 14.80
C SER A 276 -7.18 -2.32 15.94
N GLY A 277 -5.88 -2.34 15.63
CA GLY A 277 -4.82 -2.10 16.60
C GLY A 277 -4.87 -0.70 17.18
N LEU A 278 -4.97 0.32 16.31
CA LEU A 278 -5.04 1.72 16.73
C LEU A 278 -6.31 2.03 17.53
N MET A 279 -7.47 1.57 17.08
CA MET A 279 -8.72 1.85 17.78
C MET A 279 -8.85 1.07 19.09
N LYS A 280 -8.18 -0.06 19.21
CA LYS A 280 -8.03 -0.74 20.51
C LYS A 280 -7.12 0.03 21.46
N HIS A 281 -6.02 0.60 20.96
CA HIS A 281 -5.08 1.40 21.74
C HIS A 281 -5.70 2.75 22.17
N PHE A 282 -6.33 3.47 21.23
CA PHE A 282 -7.08 4.70 21.48
C PHE A 282 -8.55 4.43 21.71
N CYS A 283 -8.88 3.61 22.70
CA CYS A 283 -10.23 3.06 22.91
C CYS A 283 -11.34 4.10 23.14
N MET A 284 -10.98 5.34 23.48
CA MET A 284 -11.92 6.45 23.70
C MET A 284 -12.03 7.37 22.46
N ALA A 285 -11.27 7.10 21.42
CA ALA A 285 -11.22 7.96 20.24
C ALA A 285 -12.25 7.56 19.18
N LYS A 286 -12.58 8.55 18.34
CA LYS A 286 -13.28 8.35 17.06
C LYS A 286 -12.26 8.29 15.94
N ALA A 287 -12.40 7.33 15.03
CA ALA A 287 -11.67 7.32 13.78
C ALA A 287 -12.24 8.40 12.85
N VAL A 288 -11.35 9.17 12.24
CA VAL A 288 -11.69 10.20 11.25
C VAL A 288 -11.05 9.82 9.93
N ASP A 289 -11.87 9.72 8.89
CA ASP A 289 -11.46 9.46 7.53
C ASP A 289 -10.85 10.72 6.92
N CYS A 290 -9.56 10.65 6.60
CA CYS A 290 -8.79 11.70 5.93
C CYS A 290 -8.04 11.13 4.72
N PHE A 291 -8.56 10.07 4.11
CA PHE A 291 -8.03 9.51 2.87
C PHE A 291 -8.32 10.42 1.69
N ASP A 292 -7.61 10.23 0.58
CA ASP A 292 -7.78 11.02 -0.63
C ASP A 292 -9.19 10.89 -1.20
N ASN A 293 -9.70 11.96 -1.82
CA ASN A 293 -11.03 11.96 -2.42
C ASN A 293 -11.02 11.31 -3.82
N ASP A 294 -10.24 10.26 -3.99
CA ASP A 294 -10.22 9.40 -5.15
C ASP A 294 -10.92 8.05 -4.85
N LEU A 295 -11.00 7.17 -5.84
CA LEU A 295 -11.71 5.90 -5.69
C LEU A 295 -11.06 4.98 -4.63
N PRO A 296 -9.72 4.77 -4.60
CA PRO A 296 -9.07 4.03 -3.54
C PRO A 296 -9.33 4.59 -2.14
N GLY A 297 -9.16 5.89 -1.95
CA GLY A 297 -9.35 6.55 -0.66
C GLY A 297 -10.79 6.41 -0.14
N ARG A 298 -11.78 6.58 -1.02
CA ARG A 298 -13.20 6.32 -0.66
C ARG A 298 -13.44 4.87 -0.24
N ILE A 299 -12.82 3.90 -0.92
CA ILE A 299 -12.93 2.48 -0.54
C ILE A 299 -12.27 2.24 0.83
N TYR A 300 -11.15 2.91 1.13
CA TYR A 300 -10.50 2.80 2.45
C TYR A 300 -11.39 3.36 3.55
N GLY A 301 -12.00 4.54 3.35
CA GLY A 301 -12.95 5.12 4.29
C GLY A 301 -14.14 4.20 4.57
N MET A 302 -14.75 3.66 3.51
CA MET A 302 -15.86 2.69 3.63
C MET A 302 -15.43 1.39 4.32
N ARG A 303 -14.22 0.89 4.02
CA ARG A 303 -13.68 -0.31 4.68
C ARG A 303 -13.43 -0.08 6.16
N MET A 304 -12.86 1.08 6.51
CA MET A 304 -12.64 1.47 7.89
C MET A 304 -13.96 1.57 8.65
N ALA A 305 -14.96 2.25 8.09
CA ALA A 305 -16.29 2.38 8.70
C ALA A 305 -16.96 1.02 8.91
N ALA A 306 -16.97 0.17 7.87
CA ALA A 306 -17.53 -1.18 7.98
C ALA A 306 -16.82 -2.01 9.06
N LEU A 307 -15.49 -1.96 9.12
CA LEU A 307 -14.71 -2.68 10.12
C LEU A 307 -15.04 -2.23 11.55
N LEU A 308 -15.19 -0.93 11.77
CA LEU A 308 -15.51 -0.36 13.08
C LEU A 308 -16.95 -0.72 13.53
N ASP A 309 -17.87 -0.90 12.57
CA ASP A 309 -19.21 -1.43 12.81
C ASP A 309 -19.25 -2.96 12.98
N GLY A 310 -18.10 -3.63 12.99
CA GLY A 310 -18.02 -5.09 13.05
C GLY A 310 -18.50 -5.79 11.78
N LYS A 311 -18.55 -5.06 10.66
CA LYS A 311 -19.02 -5.53 9.35
C LYS A 311 -17.85 -5.75 8.40
N ARG A 312 -18.11 -6.48 7.33
CA ARG A 312 -17.13 -6.75 6.27
C ARG A 312 -17.54 -6.06 4.97
N LEU A 313 -16.70 -5.17 4.46
CA LEU A 313 -16.83 -4.62 3.12
C LEU A 313 -16.15 -5.55 2.10
N SER A 314 -16.89 -5.94 1.09
CA SER A 314 -16.40 -6.63 -0.11
C SER A 314 -16.52 -5.70 -1.31
N VAL A 315 -15.50 -5.65 -2.14
CA VAL A 315 -15.44 -4.82 -3.35
C VAL A 315 -15.27 -5.73 -4.55
N PHE A 316 -16.18 -5.63 -5.50
CA PHE A 316 -16.21 -6.44 -6.72
C PHE A 316 -16.09 -5.54 -7.93
N GLN A 317 -15.23 -5.91 -8.88
CA GLN A 317 -15.18 -5.26 -10.19
C GLN A 317 -16.26 -5.86 -11.11
N MET A 318 -17.13 -5.02 -11.64
CA MET A 318 -18.22 -5.39 -12.54
C MET A 318 -18.08 -4.62 -13.85
N GLY A 319 -17.19 -5.07 -14.75
CA GLY A 319 -16.81 -4.30 -15.94
C GLY A 319 -16.16 -2.95 -15.53
N ASP A 320 -16.74 -1.86 -15.96
CA ASP A 320 -16.26 -0.50 -15.63
C ASP A 320 -16.78 0.03 -14.27
N ASN A 321 -17.68 -0.73 -13.61
CA ASN A 321 -18.28 -0.35 -12.34
C ASN A 321 -17.70 -1.16 -11.18
N LEU A 322 -17.78 -0.61 -9.99
CA LEU A 322 -17.53 -1.32 -8.74
C LEU A 322 -18.87 -1.64 -8.07
N ARG A 323 -19.01 -2.88 -7.66
CA ARG A 323 -20.08 -3.31 -6.76
C ARG A 323 -19.50 -3.42 -5.35
N LEU A 324 -20.15 -2.78 -4.41
CA LEU A 324 -19.80 -2.81 -3.00
C LEU A 324 -20.84 -3.63 -2.25
N GLU A 325 -20.39 -4.48 -1.35
CA GLU A 325 -21.26 -5.26 -0.48
C GLU A 325 -20.79 -5.15 0.96
N ILE A 326 -21.71 -4.91 1.87
CA ILE A 326 -21.46 -5.02 3.31
C ILE A 326 -22.22 -6.25 3.82
N ASP A 327 -21.49 -7.21 4.41
CA ASP A 327 -22.01 -8.50 4.86
C ASP A 327 -22.86 -9.22 3.79
N GLY A 328 -22.41 -9.16 2.53
CA GLY A 328 -23.08 -9.81 1.41
C GLY A 328 -24.32 -9.09 0.87
N LYS A 329 -24.64 -7.89 1.36
CA LYS A 329 -25.72 -7.05 0.82
C LYS A 329 -25.16 -5.94 -0.04
N SER A 330 -25.61 -5.83 -1.29
CA SER A 330 -25.25 -4.75 -2.23
C SER A 330 -25.85 -3.41 -1.82
N PHE A 331 -25.16 -2.34 -2.19
CA PHE A 331 -25.61 -0.95 -2.11
C PHE A 331 -25.85 -0.41 -3.52
#